data_1064558e4b4159b00611f5651add0d39
#
_entry.id   1064558e4b4159b00611f5651add0d39
#
_cell.length_a   1.000
_cell.length_b   1.000
_cell.length_c   1.000
_cell.angle_alpha   90.00
_cell.angle_beta   90.00
_cell.angle_gamma   90.00
#
_symmetry.space_group_name_H-M   'P 1'
#
loop_
_entity.id
_entity.type
_entity.pdbx_description
1 polymer ?
#
loop_
_entity_poly.entity_id
_entity_poly.type
_entity_poly.pdbx_seq_one_letter_code
_entity_poly.pdbx_strand_id
1 'polypeptide(L)'
;MMNDFDPRKAGEGKDKDLDGIIRPQDLTEFTGQDKIVTNLKIFVAAAKMRGESLDHVLFHGPPGLGKTTLAHIIANELGVNMKVTSGPILDKPGDLAGLLTSLEEGDVLFIDEIHRLSPVVEEYLYSAMEDYVIDIMIDKGPGARSVRISLNPFTLVGATTRSGLLTSPLRARFGITCAMEYYDTMTLVNIIKRSASILNIGIEQDAAYEIALRSRGTPRIANALLRRVRDFAQVMGNGSIDLSIARYALDALNIDKRGLDAIDNKILKTIITKFKGGPVGVNTIATAVGEDQGTIEEVYEPFLIKEGFINRTPRGREATELAYRHLGLYIGNIDDPSLF
;
A
#
# COMPACT_ATOMS: atom_id res chain seq x y z
N MET A 1 -13.80 -24.07 11.93
CA MET A 1 -13.17 -22.77 12.18
C MET A 1 -12.97 -22.12 10.81
N MET A 2 -13.80 -21.17 10.43
CA MET A 2 -13.55 -20.35 9.26
C MET A 2 -12.31 -19.50 9.59
N ASN A 3 -11.27 -19.61 8.77
CA ASN A 3 -10.14 -18.66 8.85
C ASN A 3 -10.73 -17.26 8.63
N ASP A 4 -10.47 -16.33 9.54
CA ASP A 4 -10.84 -14.93 9.38
C ASP A 4 -10.22 -14.41 8.09
N PHE A 5 -11.07 -14.03 7.13
CA PHE A 5 -10.63 -13.44 5.88
C PHE A 5 -10.12 -12.03 6.15
N ASP A 6 -8.83 -11.80 5.93
CA ASP A 6 -8.24 -10.47 5.95
C ASP A 6 -8.00 -9.97 4.51
N PRO A 7 -8.83 -9.04 4.01
CA PRO A 7 -8.72 -8.55 2.63
C PRO A 7 -7.40 -7.82 2.35
N ARG A 8 -6.63 -7.45 3.38
CA ARG A 8 -5.35 -6.75 3.27
C ARG A 8 -4.19 -7.71 2.98
N LYS A 9 -4.33 -8.99 3.36
CA LYS A 9 -3.39 -10.09 3.03
C LYS A 9 -3.62 -10.65 1.64
N ALA A 10 -4.56 -10.10 0.88
CA ALA A 10 -4.76 -10.46 -0.51
C ALA A 10 -3.49 -10.22 -1.33
N GLY A 11 -3.13 -11.20 -2.16
CA GLY A 11 -1.88 -11.19 -2.92
C GLY A 11 -0.85 -12.22 -2.46
N GLU A 12 -1.17 -13.05 -1.46
CA GLU A 12 -0.38 -14.22 -1.09
C GLU A 12 -0.88 -15.48 -1.85
N GLY A 13 0.02 -16.24 -2.46
CA GLY A 13 -0.30 -17.49 -3.15
C GLY A 13 -0.98 -17.34 -4.52
N LYS A 14 -2.00 -18.17 -4.81
CA LYS A 14 -2.74 -18.22 -6.12
C LYS A 14 -3.41 -16.90 -6.51
N ASP A 15 -3.62 -15.98 -5.57
CA ASP A 15 -4.19 -14.66 -5.86
C ASP A 15 -3.21 -13.74 -6.59
N LYS A 16 -1.88 -14.01 -6.57
CA LYS A 16 -0.87 -13.22 -7.29
C LYS A 16 -1.06 -13.23 -8.81
N ASP A 17 -1.45 -14.38 -9.38
CA ASP A 17 -1.66 -14.50 -10.82
C ASP A 17 -2.87 -13.65 -11.26
N LEU A 18 -3.95 -13.66 -10.46
CA LEU A 18 -5.13 -12.85 -10.73
C LEU A 18 -4.88 -11.35 -10.54
N ASP A 19 -4.09 -10.97 -9.52
CA ASP A 19 -3.70 -9.58 -9.32
C ASP A 19 -2.85 -9.05 -10.49
N GLY A 20 -2.02 -9.90 -11.10
CA GLY A 20 -1.28 -9.56 -12.32
C GLY A 20 -2.20 -9.24 -13.50
N ILE A 21 -3.24 -10.07 -13.71
CA ILE A 21 -4.17 -9.95 -14.83
C ILE A 21 -5.03 -8.66 -14.73
N ILE A 22 -5.52 -8.32 -13.54
CA ILE A 22 -6.35 -7.14 -13.36
C ILE A 22 -5.57 -5.82 -13.23
N ARG A 23 -4.22 -5.90 -13.12
CA ARG A 23 -3.37 -4.72 -12.98
C ARG A 23 -3.36 -3.91 -14.27
N PRO A 24 -3.57 -2.57 -14.23
CA PRO A 24 -3.37 -1.70 -15.38
C PRO A 24 -1.96 -1.81 -15.95
N GLN A 25 -1.83 -1.78 -17.26
CA GLN A 25 -0.55 -1.94 -17.96
C GLN A 25 0.02 -0.62 -18.49
N ASP A 26 -0.81 0.40 -18.63
CA ASP A 26 -0.44 1.72 -19.12
C ASP A 26 -1.15 2.84 -18.33
N LEU A 27 -0.71 4.10 -18.57
CA LEU A 27 -1.27 5.28 -17.89
C LEU A 27 -2.71 5.61 -18.32
N THR A 28 -3.24 5.03 -19.40
CA THR A 28 -4.63 5.27 -19.83
C THR A 28 -5.61 4.36 -19.10
N GLU A 29 -5.17 3.18 -18.74
CA GLU A 29 -5.95 2.22 -17.95
C GLU A 29 -5.95 2.53 -16.44
N PHE A 30 -4.95 3.27 -15.98
CA PHE A 30 -4.83 3.59 -14.56
C PHE A 30 -5.86 4.64 -14.16
N THR A 31 -6.81 4.24 -13.32
CA THR A 31 -7.93 5.07 -12.87
C THR A 31 -7.64 5.69 -11.51
N GLY A 32 -7.92 6.97 -11.36
CA GLY A 32 -7.67 7.77 -10.16
C GLY A 32 -6.25 8.32 -10.09
N GLN A 33 -5.93 9.08 -9.04
CA GLN A 33 -4.65 9.80 -8.90
C GLN A 33 -4.38 10.76 -10.09
N ASP A 34 -5.42 11.41 -10.61
CA ASP A 34 -5.41 12.10 -11.92
C ASP A 34 -4.25 13.09 -12.09
N LYS A 35 -3.92 13.85 -11.04
CA LYS A 35 -2.79 14.80 -11.06
C LYS A 35 -1.45 14.07 -11.25
N ILE A 36 -1.25 12.95 -10.54
CA ILE A 36 -0.04 12.13 -10.63
C ILE A 36 0.08 11.54 -12.04
N VAL A 37 -0.99 10.93 -12.53
CA VAL A 37 -1.05 10.32 -13.87
C VAL A 37 -0.79 11.35 -14.97
N THR A 38 -1.41 12.53 -14.89
CA THR A 38 -1.21 13.61 -15.85
C THR A 38 0.25 14.08 -15.88
N ASN A 39 0.86 14.29 -14.71
CA ASN A 39 2.24 14.70 -14.62
C ASN A 39 3.21 13.60 -15.12
N LEU A 40 2.98 12.35 -14.75
CA LEU A 40 3.80 11.23 -15.23
C LEU A 40 3.75 11.07 -16.75
N LYS A 41 2.58 11.25 -17.38
CA LYS A 41 2.45 11.26 -18.86
C LYS A 41 3.39 12.29 -19.48
N ILE A 42 3.43 13.50 -18.92
CA ILE A 42 4.29 14.59 -19.42
C ILE A 42 5.77 14.23 -19.21
N PHE A 43 6.15 13.81 -18.00
CA PHE A 43 7.55 13.51 -17.66
C PHE A 43 8.10 12.36 -18.47
N VAL A 44 7.35 11.25 -18.61
CA VAL A 44 7.72 10.10 -19.42
C VAL A 44 7.85 10.50 -20.89
N ALA A 45 6.89 11.25 -21.45
CA ALA A 45 6.96 11.71 -22.83
C ALA A 45 8.20 12.60 -23.07
N ALA A 46 8.49 13.52 -22.14
CA ALA A 46 9.65 14.40 -22.23
C ALA A 46 10.98 13.63 -22.16
N ALA A 47 11.12 12.65 -21.27
CA ALA A 47 12.31 11.79 -21.18
C ALA A 47 12.53 11.02 -22.48
N LYS A 48 11.46 10.41 -23.03
CA LYS A 48 11.50 9.73 -24.34
C LYS A 48 11.93 10.65 -25.49
N MET A 49 11.41 11.87 -25.54
CA MET A 49 11.76 12.86 -26.59
C MET A 49 13.25 13.27 -26.53
N ARG A 50 13.84 13.31 -25.33
CA ARG A 50 15.26 13.63 -25.13
C ARG A 50 16.18 12.41 -25.28
N GLY A 51 15.64 11.19 -25.24
CA GLY A 51 16.44 9.95 -25.22
C GLY A 51 17.20 9.80 -23.90
N GLU A 52 16.64 10.26 -22.80
CA GLU A 52 17.24 10.23 -21.45
C GLU A 52 16.45 9.33 -20.51
N SER A 53 17.11 8.81 -19.47
CA SER A 53 16.42 8.15 -18.37
C SER A 53 15.48 9.15 -17.67
N LEU A 54 14.35 8.66 -17.18
CA LEU A 54 13.43 9.49 -16.38
C LEU A 54 14.11 9.86 -15.05
N ASP A 55 13.86 11.05 -14.55
CA ASP A 55 14.24 11.43 -13.19
C ASP A 55 13.73 10.40 -12.17
N HIS A 56 14.49 10.22 -11.07
CA HIS A 56 14.10 9.30 -10.01
C HIS A 56 12.75 9.68 -9.39
N VAL A 57 11.88 8.68 -9.18
CA VAL A 57 10.50 8.85 -8.73
C VAL A 57 10.29 8.28 -7.33
N LEU A 58 9.70 9.04 -6.45
CA LEU A 58 9.27 8.58 -5.12
C LEU A 58 7.74 8.55 -5.03
N PHE A 59 7.17 7.36 -4.86
CA PHE A 59 5.77 7.19 -4.49
C PHE A 59 5.63 7.03 -2.97
N HIS A 60 4.83 7.86 -2.34
CA HIS A 60 4.54 7.70 -0.92
C HIS A 60 3.05 7.80 -0.61
N GLY A 61 2.61 7.14 0.45
CA GLY A 61 1.21 7.10 0.87
C GLY A 61 0.79 5.73 1.39
N PRO A 62 -0.45 5.58 1.86
CA PRO A 62 -0.98 4.35 2.42
C PRO A 62 -0.75 3.11 1.54
N PRO A 63 -0.77 1.90 2.12
CA PRO A 63 -0.61 0.67 1.34
C PRO A 63 -1.83 0.43 0.43
N GLY A 64 -1.63 -0.31 -0.67
CA GLY A 64 -2.72 -0.75 -1.55
C GLY A 64 -3.24 0.28 -2.55
N LEU A 65 -2.60 1.44 -2.69
CA LEU A 65 -3.03 2.53 -3.58
C LEU A 65 -2.49 2.43 -5.02
N GLY A 66 -1.60 1.46 -5.32
CA GLY A 66 -1.08 1.24 -6.68
C GLY A 66 0.34 1.74 -6.93
N LYS A 67 1.17 1.98 -5.90
CA LYS A 67 2.58 2.41 -6.03
C LYS A 67 3.38 1.49 -6.95
N THR A 68 3.36 0.19 -6.69
CA THR A 68 4.02 -0.84 -7.51
C THR A 68 3.43 -0.90 -8.93
N THR A 69 2.13 -0.68 -9.08
CA THR A 69 1.46 -0.65 -10.39
C THR A 69 1.97 0.52 -11.23
N LEU A 70 2.07 1.72 -10.66
CA LEU A 70 2.62 2.88 -11.37
C LEU A 70 4.09 2.70 -11.74
N ALA A 71 4.88 2.02 -10.91
CA ALA A 71 6.27 1.69 -11.26
C ALA A 71 6.35 0.77 -12.48
N HIS A 72 5.51 -0.28 -12.57
CA HIS A 72 5.41 -1.12 -13.75
C HIS A 72 4.97 -0.34 -14.99
N ILE A 73 3.96 0.51 -14.84
CA ILE A 73 3.47 1.35 -15.93
C ILE A 73 4.56 2.28 -16.45
N ILE A 74 5.36 2.91 -15.56
CA ILE A 74 6.50 3.75 -15.98
C ILE A 74 7.47 2.96 -16.84
N ALA A 75 7.86 1.75 -16.43
CA ALA A 75 8.78 0.91 -17.20
C ALA A 75 8.18 0.52 -18.57
N ASN A 76 6.91 0.11 -18.59
CA ASN A 76 6.19 -0.21 -19.82
C ASN A 76 6.11 1.01 -20.77
N GLU A 77 5.75 2.18 -20.24
CA GLU A 77 5.69 3.40 -21.04
C GLU A 77 7.05 3.85 -21.57
N LEU A 78 8.11 3.68 -20.80
CA LEU A 78 9.49 3.94 -21.26
C LEU A 78 9.98 2.88 -22.27
N GLY A 79 9.41 1.68 -22.26
CA GLY A 79 9.82 0.55 -23.11
C GLY A 79 11.08 -0.13 -22.61
N VAL A 80 11.34 -0.14 -21.31
CA VAL A 80 12.54 -0.69 -20.65
C VAL A 80 12.18 -1.79 -19.66
N ASN A 81 13.20 -2.53 -19.21
CA ASN A 81 12.99 -3.55 -18.18
C ASN A 81 12.84 -2.94 -16.79
N MET A 82 12.15 -3.66 -15.89
CA MET A 82 12.06 -3.30 -14.49
C MET A 82 12.61 -4.40 -13.60
N LYS A 83 13.55 -4.03 -12.73
CA LYS A 83 14.00 -4.90 -11.63
C LYS A 83 13.31 -4.48 -10.34
N VAL A 84 12.80 -5.47 -9.62
CA VAL A 84 11.99 -5.27 -8.41
C VAL A 84 12.76 -5.81 -7.21
N THR A 85 12.87 -5.00 -6.18
CA THR A 85 13.39 -5.39 -4.87
C THR A 85 12.65 -4.67 -3.75
N SER A 86 13.06 -4.86 -2.51
CA SER A 86 12.52 -4.14 -1.36
C SER A 86 13.61 -3.76 -0.37
N GLY A 87 13.39 -2.70 0.41
CA GLY A 87 14.35 -2.25 1.43
C GLY A 87 14.85 -3.37 2.34
N PRO A 88 13.98 -4.20 2.92
CA PRO A 88 14.40 -5.31 3.79
C PRO A 88 15.27 -6.39 3.15
N ILE A 89 15.24 -6.55 1.83
CA ILE A 89 16.04 -7.55 1.10
C ILE A 89 17.46 -7.02 0.84
N LEU A 90 17.62 -5.72 0.71
CA LEU A 90 18.91 -5.04 0.49
C LEU A 90 19.63 -4.85 1.82
N ASP A 91 20.20 -5.90 2.37
CA ASP A 91 20.83 -5.88 3.69
C ASP A 91 22.29 -5.38 3.64
N LYS A 92 22.99 -5.63 2.53
CA LYS A 92 24.41 -5.31 2.37
C LYS A 92 24.67 -4.47 1.11
N PRO A 93 25.70 -3.62 1.11
CA PRO A 93 26.11 -2.88 -0.10
C PRO A 93 26.35 -3.76 -1.33
N GLY A 94 26.85 -4.98 -1.15
CA GLY A 94 27.08 -5.93 -2.24
C GLY A 94 25.79 -6.37 -2.93
N ASP A 95 24.67 -6.48 -2.20
CA ASP A 95 23.37 -6.86 -2.76
C ASP A 95 22.87 -5.74 -3.69
N LEU A 96 23.00 -4.48 -3.25
CA LEU A 96 22.67 -3.30 -4.06
C LEU A 96 23.59 -3.19 -5.28
N ALA A 97 24.92 -3.39 -5.10
CA ALA A 97 25.89 -3.31 -6.18
C ALA A 97 25.61 -4.35 -7.27
N GLY A 98 25.35 -5.61 -6.89
CA GLY A 98 25.01 -6.67 -7.83
C GLY A 98 23.73 -6.35 -8.63
N LEU A 99 22.76 -5.71 -8.00
CA LEU A 99 21.54 -5.29 -8.67
C LEU A 99 21.79 -4.14 -9.65
N LEU A 100 22.48 -3.07 -9.20
CA LEU A 100 22.77 -1.89 -10.01
C LEU A 100 23.65 -2.20 -11.22
N THR A 101 24.69 -3.02 -11.07
CA THR A 101 25.57 -3.41 -12.17
C THR A 101 24.90 -4.32 -13.22
N SER A 102 23.76 -4.89 -12.88
CA SER A 102 22.96 -5.72 -13.78
C SER A 102 21.86 -4.96 -14.52
N LEU A 103 21.74 -3.64 -14.34
CA LEU A 103 20.80 -2.78 -15.07
C LEU A 103 21.36 -2.42 -16.44
N GLU A 104 20.51 -2.42 -17.45
CA GLU A 104 20.79 -1.89 -18.77
C GLU A 104 20.45 -0.39 -18.82
N GLU A 105 20.88 0.28 -19.88
CA GLU A 105 20.61 1.72 -20.05
C GLU A 105 19.12 2.02 -20.11
N GLY A 106 18.67 2.93 -19.25
CA GLY A 106 17.28 3.35 -19.13
C GLY A 106 16.40 2.45 -18.25
N ASP A 107 16.90 1.31 -17.78
CA ASP A 107 16.13 0.38 -16.93
C ASP A 107 15.55 1.05 -15.70
N VAL A 108 14.45 0.51 -15.21
CA VAL A 108 13.81 0.94 -13.96
C VAL A 108 14.21 0.00 -12.81
N LEU A 109 14.76 0.56 -11.75
CA LEU A 109 14.92 -0.14 -10.47
C LEU A 109 13.80 0.26 -9.53
N PHE A 110 12.93 -0.68 -9.14
CA PHE A 110 11.88 -0.45 -8.16
C PHE A 110 12.30 -1.00 -6.79
N ILE A 111 12.30 -0.13 -5.77
CA ILE A 111 12.56 -0.50 -4.38
C ILE A 111 11.30 -0.23 -3.55
N ASP A 112 10.61 -1.31 -3.15
CA ASP A 112 9.47 -1.19 -2.23
C ASP A 112 9.95 -1.02 -0.79
N GLU A 113 9.16 -0.32 0.03
CA GLU A 113 9.49 0.01 1.43
C GLU A 113 10.92 0.57 1.56
N ILE A 114 11.28 1.50 0.68
CA ILE A 114 12.63 2.08 0.60
C ILE A 114 13.10 2.72 1.90
N HIS A 115 12.19 3.15 2.79
CA HIS A 115 12.51 3.68 4.12
C HIS A 115 13.13 2.63 5.07
N ARG A 116 13.13 1.34 4.69
CA ARG A 116 13.71 0.24 5.46
C ARG A 116 15.12 -0.13 5.01
N LEU A 117 15.71 0.62 4.09
CA LEU A 117 17.13 0.48 3.76
C LEU A 117 17.99 0.76 4.98
N SER A 118 19.08 -0.01 5.15
CA SER A 118 20.08 0.32 6.16
C SER A 118 20.83 1.60 5.78
N PRO A 119 21.29 2.42 6.76
CA PRO A 119 22.03 3.65 6.46
C PRO A 119 23.23 3.41 5.55
N VAL A 120 23.92 2.30 5.70
CA VAL A 120 25.08 1.95 4.86
C VAL A 120 24.67 1.73 3.41
N VAL A 121 23.59 0.98 3.16
CA VAL A 121 23.09 0.74 1.79
C VAL A 121 22.57 2.05 1.17
N GLU A 122 21.93 2.89 1.99
CA GLU A 122 21.42 4.18 1.54
C GLU A 122 22.55 5.11 1.05
N GLU A 123 23.72 5.15 1.73
CA GLU A 123 24.90 5.93 1.30
C GLU A 123 25.41 5.49 -0.08
N TYR A 124 25.45 4.19 -0.37
CA TYR A 124 25.83 3.69 -1.69
C TYR A 124 24.82 4.10 -2.77
N LEU A 125 23.54 4.17 -2.41
CA LEU A 125 22.47 4.58 -3.32
C LEU A 125 22.60 6.06 -3.74
N TYR A 126 23.14 6.93 -2.87
CA TYR A 126 23.32 8.35 -3.19
C TYR A 126 24.20 8.57 -4.41
N SER A 127 25.41 7.98 -4.42
CA SER A 127 26.35 8.10 -5.55
C SER A 127 25.80 7.44 -6.82
N ALA A 128 25.05 6.34 -6.66
CA ALA A 128 24.41 5.67 -7.78
C ALA A 128 23.32 6.53 -8.42
N MET A 129 22.57 7.30 -7.64
CA MET A 129 21.50 8.17 -8.13
C MET A 129 22.04 9.48 -8.76
N GLU A 130 23.12 10.05 -8.22
CA GLU A 130 23.64 11.35 -8.69
C GLU A 130 24.60 11.20 -9.85
N ASP A 131 25.58 10.30 -9.70
CA ASP A 131 26.74 10.21 -10.60
C ASP A 131 26.76 8.92 -11.44
N TYR A 132 25.79 8.02 -11.25
CA TYR A 132 25.79 6.68 -11.86
C TYR A 132 27.09 5.92 -11.58
N VAL A 133 27.59 6.00 -10.36
CA VAL A 133 28.77 5.28 -9.89
C VAL A 133 28.50 4.61 -8.55
N ILE A 134 29.24 3.54 -8.30
CA ILE A 134 29.25 2.90 -6.97
C ILE A 134 30.69 2.59 -6.59
N ASP A 135 31.09 2.99 -5.38
CA ASP A 135 32.41 2.75 -4.82
C ASP A 135 32.36 1.53 -3.88
N ILE A 136 32.91 0.39 -4.29
CA ILE A 136 32.88 -0.85 -3.48
C ILE A 136 34.20 -0.99 -2.73
N MET A 137 34.12 -1.13 -1.40
CA MET A 137 35.27 -1.43 -0.57
C MET A 137 35.64 -2.92 -0.69
N ILE A 138 36.86 -3.24 -1.17
CA ILE A 138 37.34 -4.61 -1.34
C ILE A 138 37.90 -5.14 -0.03
N ASP A 139 38.60 -4.30 0.75
CA ASP A 139 39.29 -4.67 1.96
C ASP A 139 38.80 -3.85 3.17
N LYS A 140 39.00 -4.38 4.38
CA LYS A 140 38.76 -3.68 5.65
C LYS A 140 40.09 -3.35 6.33
N GLY A 141 40.27 -2.13 6.80
CA GLY A 141 41.43 -1.72 7.60
C GLY A 141 42.19 -0.51 7.04
N PRO A 142 43.33 -0.14 7.61
CA PRO A 142 44.08 1.09 7.25
C PRO A 142 44.64 1.14 5.82
N GLY A 143 44.58 0.06 5.06
CA GLY A 143 44.96 -0.03 3.65
C GLY A 143 43.81 -0.41 2.72
N ALA A 144 42.56 -0.22 3.15
CA ALA A 144 41.39 -0.57 2.38
C ALA A 144 41.39 0.08 0.99
N ARG A 145 41.12 -0.73 -0.03
CA ARG A 145 41.00 -0.27 -1.42
C ARG A 145 39.54 -0.21 -1.81
N SER A 146 39.14 0.84 -2.50
CA SER A 146 37.85 0.92 -3.15
C SER A 146 37.99 0.73 -4.67
N VAL A 147 37.01 0.10 -5.28
CA VAL A 147 36.86 0.04 -6.73
C VAL A 147 35.64 0.82 -7.11
N ARG A 148 35.82 1.81 -7.97
CA ARG A 148 34.74 2.58 -8.57
C ARG A 148 34.20 1.84 -9.79
N ILE A 149 32.92 1.57 -9.80
CA ILE A 149 32.21 0.94 -10.90
C ILE A 149 31.24 1.95 -11.49
N SER A 150 31.36 2.20 -12.79
CA SER A 150 30.37 3.01 -13.53
C SER A 150 29.12 2.19 -13.80
N LEU A 151 27.97 2.80 -13.64
CA LEU A 151 26.65 2.21 -13.87
C LEU A 151 26.05 2.79 -15.16
N ASN A 152 25.20 2.03 -15.80
CA ASN A 152 24.36 2.58 -16.86
C ASN A 152 23.34 3.57 -16.25
N PRO A 153 22.98 4.65 -16.93
CA PRO A 153 21.89 5.53 -16.51
C PRO A 153 20.60 4.73 -16.32
N PHE A 154 19.96 4.91 -15.18
CA PHE A 154 18.74 4.19 -14.80
C PHE A 154 17.75 5.10 -14.08
N THR A 155 16.51 4.68 -13.99
CA THR A 155 15.49 5.35 -13.18
C THR A 155 15.25 4.57 -11.90
N LEU A 156 15.49 5.19 -10.74
CA LEU A 156 15.06 4.64 -9.45
C LEU A 156 13.60 5.04 -9.19
N VAL A 157 12.75 4.05 -8.93
CA VAL A 157 11.40 4.26 -8.42
C VAL A 157 11.33 3.73 -6.99
N GLY A 158 11.29 4.62 -6.02
CA GLY A 158 11.12 4.29 -4.61
C GLY A 158 9.65 4.30 -4.20
N ALA A 159 9.24 3.32 -3.39
CA ALA A 159 7.92 3.32 -2.76
C ALA A 159 8.03 3.25 -1.23
N THR A 160 7.18 3.99 -0.53
CA THR A 160 7.14 3.97 0.92
C THR A 160 5.74 4.24 1.47
N THR A 161 5.41 3.59 2.57
CA THR A 161 4.23 3.91 3.39
C THR A 161 4.55 4.98 4.44
N ARG A 162 5.83 5.19 4.76
CA ARG A 162 6.33 6.06 5.84
C ARG A 162 7.35 7.09 5.32
N SER A 163 6.87 8.07 4.56
CA SER A 163 7.76 9.11 3.98
C SER A 163 8.55 9.89 5.04
N GLY A 164 8.04 10.00 6.26
CA GLY A 164 8.73 10.65 7.38
C GLY A 164 9.96 9.91 7.90
N LEU A 165 10.14 8.62 7.57
CA LEU A 165 11.31 7.83 7.93
C LEU A 165 12.44 7.89 6.90
N LEU A 166 12.18 8.44 5.70
CA LEU A 166 13.23 8.68 4.73
C LEU A 166 14.17 9.78 5.20
N THR A 167 15.47 9.57 5.05
CA THR A 167 16.46 10.59 5.33
C THR A 167 16.30 11.78 4.38
N SER A 168 16.63 12.98 4.84
CA SER A 168 16.58 14.18 4.00
C SER A 168 17.48 14.08 2.76
N PRO A 169 18.70 13.50 2.84
CA PRO A 169 19.55 13.31 1.66
C PRO A 169 18.93 12.40 0.60
N LEU A 170 18.36 11.27 1.01
CA LEU A 170 17.70 10.37 0.04
C LEU A 170 16.49 11.04 -0.61
N ARG A 171 15.66 11.71 0.18
CA ARG A 171 14.46 12.38 -0.34
C ARG A 171 14.81 13.47 -1.36
N ALA A 172 15.89 14.24 -1.14
CA ALA A 172 16.32 15.33 -2.03
C ALA A 172 16.78 14.83 -3.42
N ARG A 173 17.12 13.56 -3.55
CA ARG A 173 17.58 12.95 -4.81
C ARG A 173 16.45 12.48 -5.72
N PHE A 174 15.22 12.49 -5.23
CA PHE A 174 14.06 12.21 -6.06
C PHE A 174 13.58 13.49 -6.76
N GLY A 175 13.77 13.59 -8.06
CA GLY A 175 13.30 14.71 -8.88
C GLY A 175 11.76 14.75 -8.97
N ILE A 176 11.11 13.59 -8.88
CA ILE A 176 9.66 13.45 -8.95
C ILE A 176 9.14 12.82 -7.65
N THR A 177 8.31 13.54 -6.91
CA THR A 177 7.68 13.03 -5.67
C THR A 177 6.17 13.04 -5.82
N CYS A 178 5.54 11.88 -5.60
CA CYS A 178 4.11 11.65 -5.77
C CYS A 178 3.48 11.18 -4.45
N ALA A 179 2.64 12.04 -3.85
CA ALA A 179 1.83 11.70 -2.69
C ALA A 179 0.53 11.03 -3.15
N MET A 180 0.38 9.75 -2.87
CA MET A 180 -0.82 8.99 -3.23
C MET A 180 -1.87 9.09 -2.13
N GLU A 181 -3.11 9.34 -2.54
CA GLU A 181 -4.26 9.52 -1.65
C GLU A 181 -5.25 8.37 -1.77
N TYR A 182 -6.10 8.22 -0.77
CA TYR A 182 -7.21 7.28 -0.83
C TYR A 182 -8.17 7.63 -1.97
N TYR A 183 -8.71 6.61 -2.60
CA TYR A 183 -9.66 6.74 -3.70
C TYR A 183 -11.05 7.05 -3.16
N ASP A 184 -11.80 7.86 -3.89
CA ASP A 184 -13.23 8.04 -3.66
C ASP A 184 -14.02 6.79 -4.07
N THR A 185 -15.24 6.69 -3.58
CA THR A 185 -16.10 5.51 -3.81
C THR A 185 -16.41 5.31 -5.29
N MET A 186 -16.66 6.37 -6.06
CA MET A 186 -17.02 6.23 -7.48
C MET A 186 -15.84 5.78 -8.33
N THR A 187 -14.65 6.24 -8.04
CA THR A 187 -13.41 5.76 -8.67
C THR A 187 -13.20 4.27 -8.37
N LEU A 188 -13.44 3.82 -7.13
CA LEU A 188 -13.37 2.39 -6.79
C LEU A 188 -14.45 1.57 -7.49
N VAL A 189 -15.67 2.09 -7.67
CA VAL A 189 -16.72 1.43 -8.48
C VAL A 189 -16.21 1.15 -9.89
N ASN A 190 -15.58 2.14 -10.54
CA ASN A 190 -15.01 1.97 -11.86
C ASN A 190 -13.91 0.90 -11.90
N ILE A 191 -13.02 0.89 -10.90
CA ILE A 191 -11.98 -0.13 -10.76
C ILE A 191 -12.59 -1.52 -10.57
N ILE A 192 -13.59 -1.67 -9.71
CA ILE A 192 -14.30 -2.94 -9.47
C ILE A 192 -14.96 -3.44 -10.76
N LYS A 193 -15.67 -2.58 -11.48
CA LYS A 193 -16.33 -2.94 -12.74
C LYS A 193 -15.33 -3.36 -13.82
N ARG A 194 -14.23 -2.63 -13.96
CA ARG A 194 -13.13 -3.02 -14.85
C ARG A 194 -12.57 -4.39 -14.47
N SER A 195 -12.26 -4.61 -13.19
CA SER A 195 -11.74 -5.88 -12.70
C SER A 195 -12.73 -7.01 -12.89
N ALA A 196 -14.02 -6.79 -12.64
CA ALA A 196 -15.09 -7.76 -12.87
C ALA A 196 -15.19 -8.14 -14.36
N SER A 197 -15.12 -7.16 -15.27
CA SER A 197 -15.11 -7.39 -16.72
C SER A 197 -13.91 -8.24 -17.15
N ILE A 198 -12.71 -7.96 -16.69
CA ILE A 198 -11.51 -8.73 -16.99
C ILE A 198 -11.63 -10.19 -16.48
N LEU A 199 -12.24 -10.37 -15.33
CA LEU A 199 -12.47 -11.68 -14.69
C LEU A 199 -13.72 -12.40 -15.23
N ASN A 200 -14.42 -11.80 -16.23
CA ASN A 200 -15.69 -12.32 -16.77
C ASN A 200 -16.77 -12.54 -15.70
N ILE A 201 -16.91 -11.59 -14.77
CA ILE A 201 -17.90 -11.62 -13.69
C ILE A 201 -18.98 -10.60 -13.99
N GLY A 202 -20.25 -11.04 -14.04
CA GLY A 202 -21.39 -10.12 -14.05
C GLY A 202 -21.51 -9.41 -12.69
N ILE A 203 -21.64 -8.08 -12.70
CA ILE A 203 -21.83 -7.31 -11.47
C ILE A 203 -22.78 -6.14 -11.71
N GLU A 204 -23.76 -5.97 -10.81
CA GLU A 204 -24.67 -4.83 -10.82
C GLU A 204 -24.00 -3.57 -10.27
N GLN A 205 -24.50 -2.40 -10.70
CA GLN A 205 -23.97 -1.11 -10.27
C GLN A 205 -24.02 -0.94 -8.74
N ASP A 206 -25.14 -1.29 -8.13
CA ASP A 206 -25.35 -1.14 -6.67
C ASP A 206 -24.50 -2.13 -5.87
N ALA A 207 -24.26 -3.32 -6.41
CA ALA A 207 -23.34 -4.29 -5.82
C ALA A 207 -21.90 -3.79 -5.86
N ALA A 208 -21.45 -3.23 -7.00
CA ALA A 208 -20.13 -2.63 -7.13
C ALA A 208 -19.97 -1.44 -6.18
N TYR A 209 -21.02 -0.63 -6.01
CA TYR A 209 -21.02 0.49 -5.06
C TYR A 209 -20.91 0.00 -3.59
N GLU A 210 -21.65 -1.04 -3.21
CA GLU A 210 -21.60 -1.62 -1.87
C GLU A 210 -20.19 -2.17 -1.55
N ILE A 211 -19.54 -2.86 -2.50
CA ILE A 211 -18.16 -3.33 -2.36
C ILE A 211 -17.19 -2.15 -2.25
N ALA A 212 -17.33 -1.13 -3.10
CA ALA A 212 -16.49 0.06 -3.09
C ALA A 212 -16.57 0.82 -1.76
N LEU A 213 -17.78 0.97 -1.23
CA LEU A 213 -18.01 1.65 0.05
C LEU A 213 -17.26 0.99 1.21
N ARG A 214 -17.19 -0.36 1.22
CA ARG A 214 -16.49 -1.12 2.27
C ARG A 214 -15.00 -1.36 1.97
N SER A 215 -14.46 -0.79 0.86
CA SER A 215 -13.07 -1.01 0.41
C SER A 215 -12.04 -0.04 0.99
N ARG A 216 -12.40 0.78 1.98
CA ARG A 216 -11.51 1.70 2.70
C ARG A 216 -10.74 2.70 1.82
N GLY A 217 -11.23 2.99 0.63
CA GLY A 217 -10.54 3.88 -0.31
C GLY A 217 -9.31 3.24 -0.97
N THR A 218 -9.18 1.90 -0.99
CA THR A 218 -8.00 1.22 -1.56
C THR A 218 -8.35 0.21 -2.64
N PRO A 219 -7.77 0.31 -3.85
CA PRO A 219 -7.99 -0.64 -4.94
C PRO A 219 -7.65 -2.09 -4.58
N ARG A 220 -6.59 -2.32 -3.77
CA ARG A 220 -6.22 -3.66 -3.32
C ARG A 220 -7.34 -4.34 -2.55
N ILE A 221 -7.95 -3.63 -1.59
CA ILE A 221 -9.07 -4.16 -0.80
C ILE A 221 -10.29 -4.34 -1.69
N ALA A 222 -10.60 -3.38 -2.58
CA ALA A 222 -11.72 -3.47 -3.50
C ALA A 222 -11.66 -4.75 -4.36
N ASN A 223 -10.49 -5.03 -4.95
CA ASN A 223 -10.27 -6.23 -5.73
C ASN A 223 -10.30 -7.52 -4.89
N ALA A 224 -9.79 -7.48 -3.67
CA ALA A 224 -9.85 -8.61 -2.74
C ALA A 224 -11.30 -8.95 -2.37
N LEU A 225 -12.10 -7.93 -2.03
CA LEU A 225 -13.53 -8.10 -1.73
C LEU A 225 -14.31 -8.59 -2.95
N LEU A 226 -14.05 -8.03 -4.14
CA LEU A 226 -14.67 -8.49 -5.39
C LEU A 226 -14.47 -10.00 -5.59
N ARG A 227 -13.23 -10.48 -5.41
CA ARG A 227 -12.94 -11.93 -5.55
C ARG A 227 -13.69 -12.79 -4.54
N ARG A 228 -13.77 -12.35 -3.29
CA ARG A 228 -14.53 -13.12 -2.29
C ARG A 228 -16.03 -13.09 -2.57
N VAL A 229 -16.59 -11.93 -2.90
CA VAL A 229 -18.02 -11.81 -3.25
C VAL A 229 -18.35 -12.67 -4.48
N ARG A 230 -17.44 -12.74 -5.48
CA ARG A 230 -17.57 -13.67 -6.61
C ARG A 230 -17.73 -15.11 -6.15
N ASP A 231 -16.92 -15.57 -5.19
CA ASP A 231 -16.99 -16.95 -4.70
C ASP A 231 -18.38 -17.26 -4.13
N PHE A 232 -18.98 -16.31 -3.39
CA PHE A 232 -20.37 -16.43 -2.92
C PHE A 232 -21.36 -16.43 -4.08
N ALA A 233 -21.20 -15.57 -5.08
CA ALA A 233 -22.10 -15.52 -6.25
C ALA A 233 -22.08 -16.84 -7.04
N GLN A 234 -20.92 -17.48 -7.16
CA GLN A 234 -20.78 -18.75 -7.85
C GLN A 234 -21.43 -19.92 -7.10
N VAL A 235 -21.38 -19.93 -5.78
CA VAL A 235 -21.87 -21.04 -4.96
C VAL A 235 -23.35 -20.87 -4.60
N MET A 236 -23.79 -19.66 -4.32
CA MET A 236 -25.14 -19.36 -3.80
C MET A 236 -26.08 -18.73 -4.83
N GLY A 237 -25.54 -18.26 -5.95
CA GLY A 237 -26.28 -17.56 -7.00
C GLY A 237 -26.10 -18.20 -8.37
N ASN A 238 -26.27 -17.38 -9.40
CA ASN A 238 -26.11 -17.76 -10.81
C ASN A 238 -24.72 -17.37 -11.38
N GLY A 239 -23.77 -16.95 -10.54
CA GLY A 239 -22.45 -16.48 -10.93
C GLY A 239 -22.37 -14.96 -11.19
N SER A 240 -23.50 -14.25 -11.13
CA SER A 240 -23.54 -12.78 -11.20
C SER A 240 -23.68 -12.20 -9.79
N ILE A 241 -23.01 -11.06 -9.56
CA ILE A 241 -23.03 -10.37 -8.28
C ILE A 241 -24.14 -9.31 -8.30
N ASP A 242 -25.23 -9.59 -7.63
CA ASP A 242 -26.27 -8.61 -7.30
C ASP A 242 -26.03 -7.98 -5.91
N LEU A 243 -26.83 -6.96 -5.56
CA LEU A 243 -26.70 -6.27 -4.28
C LEU A 243 -26.95 -7.20 -3.07
N SER A 244 -27.83 -8.19 -3.19
CA SER A 244 -28.17 -9.10 -2.07
C SER A 244 -27.02 -10.02 -1.75
N ILE A 245 -26.39 -10.61 -2.78
CA ILE A 245 -25.20 -11.44 -2.66
C ILE A 245 -24.02 -10.64 -2.14
N ALA A 246 -23.82 -9.41 -2.66
CA ALA A 246 -22.74 -8.55 -2.20
C ALA A 246 -22.86 -8.26 -0.69
N ARG A 247 -24.02 -7.86 -0.21
CA ARG A 247 -24.27 -7.61 1.23
C ARG A 247 -24.08 -8.86 2.07
N TYR A 248 -24.69 -9.96 1.66
CA TYR A 248 -24.55 -11.25 2.37
C TYR A 248 -23.09 -11.67 2.51
N ALA A 249 -22.33 -11.62 1.41
CA ALA A 249 -20.92 -12.01 1.41
C ALA A 249 -20.07 -11.09 2.30
N LEU A 250 -20.25 -9.78 2.21
CA LEU A 250 -19.50 -8.81 3.02
C LEU A 250 -19.80 -8.96 4.52
N ASP A 251 -21.06 -9.20 4.87
CA ASP A 251 -21.47 -9.45 6.26
C ASP A 251 -20.91 -10.80 6.77
N ALA A 252 -20.93 -11.86 5.94
CA ALA A 252 -20.31 -13.15 6.25
C ALA A 252 -18.78 -13.07 6.43
N LEU A 253 -18.13 -12.12 5.76
CA LEU A 253 -16.70 -11.80 5.90
C LEU A 253 -16.38 -10.87 7.09
N ASN A 254 -17.38 -10.53 7.91
CA ASN A 254 -17.26 -9.59 9.03
C ASN A 254 -16.74 -8.20 8.62
N ILE A 255 -17.05 -7.75 7.41
CA ILE A 255 -16.76 -6.40 6.95
C ILE A 255 -18.03 -5.56 7.12
N ASP A 256 -18.01 -4.63 8.06
CA ASP A 256 -19.19 -3.83 8.36
C ASP A 256 -19.47 -2.74 7.30
N LYS A 257 -20.58 -2.01 7.49
CA LYS A 257 -21.03 -0.96 6.54
C LYS A 257 -20.05 0.20 6.35
N ARG A 258 -19.08 0.35 7.25
CA ARG A 258 -18.02 1.36 7.16
C ARG A 258 -16.68 0.78 6.70
N GLY A 259 -16.66 -0.50 6.36
CA GLY A 259 -15.45 -1.19 5.94
C GLY A 259 -14.52 -1.58 7.10
N LEU A 260 -14.98 -1.52 8.35
CA LEU A 260 -14.20 -2.04 9.48
C LEU A 260 -14.33 -3.56 9.51
N ASP A 261 -13.21 -4.23 9.79
CA ASP A 261 -13.18 -5.67 10.01
C ASP A 261 -13.18 -6.04 11.50
N ALA A 262 -13.06 -7.33 11.77
CA ALA A 262 -13.07 -7.85 13.12
C ALA A 262 -11.95 -7.26 14.00
N ILE A 263 -10.75 -7.03 13.44
CA ILE A 263 -9.61 -6.48 14.18
C ILE A 263 -9.78 -4.99 14.46
N ASP A 264 -10.27 -4.20 13.49
CA ASP A 264 -10.58 -2.79 13.73
C ASP A 264 -11.58 -2.63 14.87
N ASN A 265 -12.68 -3.40 14.80
CA ASN A 265 -13.71 -3.39 15.84
C ASN A 265 -13.14 -3.85 17.19
N LYS A 266 -12.22 -4.84 17.21
CA LYS A 266 -11.52 -5.29 18.41
C LYS A 266 -10.61 -4.21 18.98
N ILE A 267 -9.90 -3.45 18.11
CA ILE A 267 -9.09 -2.29 18.53
C ILE A 267 -9.96 -1.23 19.20
N LEU A 268 -11.03 -0.79 18.53
CA LEU A 268 -11.94 0.22 19.07
C LEU A 268 -12.58 -0.23 20.39
N LYS A 269 -13.09 -1.46 20.42
CA LYS A 269 -13.67 -2.05 21.64
C LYS A 269 -12.65 -2.11 22.77
N THR A 270 -11.41 -2.48 22.48
CA THR A 270 -10.34 -2.55 23.47
C THR A 270 -10.03 -1.18 24.07
N ILE A 271 -9.86 -0.15 23.22
CA ILE A 271 -9.60 1.23 23.69
C ILE A 271 -10.76 1.70 24.59
N ILE A 272 -11.99 1.48 24.18
CA ILE A 272 -13.18 1.96 24.88
C ILE A 272 -13.38 1.19 26.19
N THR A 273 -13.43 -0.14 26.15
CA THR A 273 -13.86 -0.93 27.31
C THR A 273 -12.73 -1.19 28.31
N LYS A 274 -11.50 -1.48 27.84
CA LYS A 274 -10.38 -1.80 28.74
C LYS A 274 -9.63 -0.56 29.21
N PHE A 275 -9.61 0.51 28.37
CA PHE A 275 -8.82 1.72 28.64
C PHE A 275 -9.69 2.99 28.74
N LYS A 276 -11.01 2.85 28.97
CA LYS A 276 -11.96 3.97 29.21
C LYS A 276 -11.90 5.05 28.13
N GLY A 277 -11.70 4.66 26.86
CA GLY A 277 -11.58 5.56 25.73
C GLY A 277 -10.17 6.09 25.45
N GLY A 278 -9.20 5.80 26.30
CA GLY A 278 -7.82 6.25 26.18
C GLY A 278 -7.48 7.47 27.05
N PRO A 279 -6.26 8.06 26.89
CA PRO A 279 -5.22 7.70 25.94
C PRO A 279 -4.49 6.40 26.27
N VAL A 280 -4.22 5.57 25.27
CA VAL A 280 -3.51 4.30 25.44
C VAL A 280 -2.39 4.14 24.41
N GLY A 281 -1.23 3.63 24.82
CA GLY A 281 -0.07 3.41 23.96
C GLY A 281 -0.33 2.31 22.94
N VAL A 282 0.23 2.46 21.73
CA VAL A 282 0.04 1.49 20.64
C VAL A 282 0.51 0.08 21.00
N ASN A 283 1.64 -0.05 21.71
CA ASN A 283 2.15 -1.35 22.16
C ASN A 283 1.18 -2.07 23.11
N THR A 284 0.51 -1.30 23.98
CA THR A 284 -0.52 -1.83 24.90
C THR A 284 -1.76 -2.30 24.10
N ILE A 285 -2.17 -1.54 23.08
CA ILE A 285 -3.25 -1.95 22.17
C ILE A 285 -2.87 -3.23 21.46
N ALA A 286 -1.69 -3.27 20.84
CA ALA A 286 -1.17 -4.40 20.07
C ALA A 286 -1.18 -5.69 20.90
N THR A 287 -0.62 -5.64 22.12
CA THR A 287 -0.65 -6.74 23.07
C THR A 287 -2.08 -7.17 23.42
N ALA A 288 -2.98 -6.21 23.67
CA ALA A 288 -4.34 -6.51 24.10
C ALA A 288 -5.22 -7.11 22.98
N VAL A 289 -4.92 -6.82 21.70
CA VAL A 289 -5.62 -7.37 20.53
C VAL A 289 -4.91 -8.57 19.93
N GLY A 290 -3.66 -8.85 20.33
CA GLY A 290 -2.87 -9.98 19.82
C GLY A 290 -2.28 -9.73 18.44
N GLU A 291 -1.91 -8.47 18.14
CA GLU A 291 -1.28 -8.04 16.89
C GLU A 291 0.12 -7.45 17.13
N ASP A 292 0.92 -7.35 16.07
CA ASP A 292 2.19 -6.63 16.12
C ASP A 292 1.97 -5.10 16.14
N GLN A 293 2.83 -4.37 16.86
CA GLN A 293 2.76 -2.91 16.93
C GLN A 293 2.86 -2.26 15.56
N GLY A 294 3.81 -2.72 14.72
CA GLY A 294 3.99 -2.20 13.36
C GLY A 294 2.75 -2.42 12.50
N THR A 295 2.10 -3.57 12.63
CA THR A 295 0.85 -3.88 11.94
C THR A 295 -0.27 -2.91 12.36
N ILE A 296 -0.41 -2.60 13.66
CA ILE A 296 -1.39 -1.59 14.11
C ILE A 296 -1.10 -0.24 13.46
N GLU A 297 0.15 0.24 13.50
CA GLU A 297 0.54 1.57 13.01
C GLU A 297 0.47 1.71 11.48
N GLU A 298 0.74 0.64 10.73
CA GLU A 298 0.81 0.70 9.27
C GLU A 298 -0.50 0.35 8.57
N VAL A 299 -1.30 -0.53 9.19
CA VAL A 299 -2.44 -1.15 8.51
C VAL A 299 -3.78 -0.67 9.07
N TYR A 300 -3.92 -0.62 10.39
CA TYR A 300 -5.20 -0.31 11.04
C TYR A 300 -5.36 1.17 11.38
N GLU A 301 -4.39 1.74 12.08
CA GLU A 301 -4.42 3.10 12.60
C GLU A 301 -4.67 4.16 11.51
N PRO A 302 -4.02 4.12 10.32
CA PRO A 302 -4.22 5.15 9.29
C PRO A 302 -5.67 5.27 8.83
N PHE A 303 -6.35 4.14 8.68
CA PHE A 303 -7.76 4.12 8.29
C PHE A 303 -8.66 4.59 9.42
N LEU A 304 -8.44 4.11 10.64
CA LEU A 304 -9.24 4.51 11.81
C LEU A 304 -9.10 6.00 12.12
N ILE A 305 -7.91 6.59 11.92
CA ILE A 305 -7.70 8.04 12.07
C ILE A 305 -8.41 8.80 10.94
N LYS A 306 -8.22 8.38 9.68
CA LYS A 306 -8.85 9.01 8.51
C LYS A 306 -10.38 9.08 8.66
N GLU A 307 -10.98 7.98 9.08
CA GLU A 307 -12.43 7.89 9.28
C GLU A 307 -12.90 8.55 10.59
N GLY A 308 -11.97 9.05 11.41
CA GLY A 308 -12.26 9.78 12.65
C GLY A 308 -12.69 8.90 13.81
N PHE A 309 -12.38 7.59 13.81
CA PHE A 309 -12.67 6.69 14.91
C PHE A 309 -11.73 6.85 16.10
N ILE A 310 -10.45 7.16 15.81
CA ILE A 310 -9.44 7.38 16.84
C ILE A 310 -8.65 8.67 16.57
N ASN A 311 -8.18 9.30 17.66
CA ASN A 311 -7.23 10.39 17.63
C ASN A 311 -5.84 9.90 18.09
N ARG A 312 -4.79 10.39 17.43
CA ARG A 312 -3.42 10.21 17.89
C ARG A 312 -2.97 11.43 18.68
N THR A 313 -2.65 11.22 19.94
CA THR A 313 -2.17 12.26 20.85
C THR A 313 -0.74 11.95 21.32
N PRO A 314 0.02 12.91 21.90
CA PRO A 314 1.34 12.64 22.46
C PRO A 314 1.34 11.56 23.55
N ARG A 315 0.23 11.34 24.23
CA ARG A 315 0.07 10.34 25.30
C ARG A 315 -0.43 8.99 24.80
N GLY A 316 -0.91 8.90 23.55
CA GLY A 316 -1.42 7.65 22.99
C GLY A 316 -2.64 7.86 22.08
N ARG A 317 -3.40 6.79 21.89
CA ARG A 317 -4.61 6.74 21.05
C ARG A 317 -5.84 6.89 21.90
N GLU A 318 -6.77 7.69 21.41
CA GLU A 318 -8.05 7.98 22.07
C GLU A 318 -9.20 7.67 21.12
N ALA A 319 -10.23 6.97 21.62
CA ALA A 319 -11.43 6.73 20.85
C ALA A 319 -12.29 7.99 20.79
N THR A 320 -12.84 8.29 19.63
CA THR A 320 -13.74 9.43 19.42
C THR A 320 -15.19 9.06 19.73
N GLU A 321 -16.07 10.06 19.81
CA GLU A 321 -17.52 9.85 19.92
C GLU A 321 -18.07 8.97 18.80
N LEU A 322 -17.49 9.08 17.58
CA LEU A 322 -17.87 8.25 16.44
C LEU A 322 -17.61 6.75 16.71
N ALA A 323 -16.49 6.42 17.37
CA ALA A 323 -16.17 5.04 17.73
C ALA A 323 -17.18 4.47 18.75
N TYR A 324 -17.58 5.26 19.74
CA TYR A 324 -18.61 4.85 20.69
C TYR A 324 -19.96 4.59 20.00
N ARG A 325 -20.40 5.54 19.16
CA ARG A 325 -21.66 5.38 18.39
C ARG A 325 -21.62 4.17 17.46
N HIS A 326 -20.49 3.92 16.82
CA HIS A 326 -20.30 2.79 15.92
C HIS A 326 -20.48 1.44 16.63
N LEU A 327 -19.96 1.32 17.84
CA LEU A 327 -20.09 0.12 18.67
C LEU A 327 -21.41 0.06 19.45
N GLY A 328 -22.32 1.06 19.30
CA GLY A 328 -23.56 1.14 20.05
C GLY A 328 -23.37 1.47 21.55
N LEU A 329 -22.22 2.09 21.89
CA LEU A 329 -21.86 2.46 23.25
C LEU A 329 -22.08 3.96 23.47
N TYR A 330 -22.39 4.36 24.70
CA TYR A 330 -22.54 5.77 25.06
C TYR A 330 -21.38 6.25 25.93
N ILE A 331 -20.94 7.49 25.71
CA ILE A 331 -19.96 8.16 26.58
C ILE A 331 -20.63 8.38 27.91
N GLY A 332 -20.24 7.65 28.96
CA GLY A 332 -20.84 7.71 30.30
C GLY A 332 -21.36 6.37 30.85
N ASN A 333 -21.56 5.35 30.02
CA ASN A 333 -22.01 4.01 30.46
C ASN A 333 -20.87 3.01 30.68
N ILE A 334 -19.64 3.50 30.92
CA ILE A 334 -18.43 2.63 31.07
C ILE A 334 -18.48 1.84 32.40
N ASP A 335 -19.36 2.23 33.34
CA ASP A 335 -19.54 1.58 34.66
C ASP A 335 -20.72 0.59 34.67
N ASP A 336 -21.32 0.24 33.54
CA ASP A 336 -22.40 -0.76 33.48
C ASP A 336 -21.83 -2.18 33.58
N PRO A 337 -22.13 -2.93 34.68
CA PRO A 337 -21.61 -4.30 34.86
C PRO A 337 -22.11 -5.31 33.82
N SER A 338 -23.12 -4.96 33.02
CA SER A 338 -23.68 -5.84 31.98
C SER A 338 -22.85 -5.92 30.69
N LEU A 339 -21.74 -5.17 30.60
CA LEU A 339 -20.84 -5.13 29.47
C LEU A 339 -19.66 -6.14 29.57
N PHE A 340 -19.61 -6.97 30.62
CA PHE A 340 -18.54 -7.95 30.88
C PHE A 340 -19.06 -9.37 30.96
#